data_26111c66e126ec5269d97c6c17221329
#
_entry.id   26111c66e126ec5269d97c6c17221329
#
_cell.length_a   1.000
_cell.length_b   1.000
_cell.length_c   1.000
_cell.angle_alpha   90.00
_cell.angle_beta   90.00
_cell.angle_gamma   90.00
#
_symmetry.space_group_name_H-M   'P 1'
#
loop_
_entity.id
_entity.type
_entity.pdbx_description
1 polymer ?
#
loop_
_entity_poly.entity_id
_entity_poly.type
_entity_poly.pdbx_seq_one_letter_code
_entity_poly.pdbx_strand_id
1 'polypeptide(L)'
;AGGPLRAALGESLPGAKMCVCKKTADISVTAEQEEQDGQDKQGTAGGLDAESAHLLSVLAGNIRLFRGQRGMTRKNLAEQSGVSLPHLARMESSQGNVSVVVLGKVARALNQSVASMFAEPDQLSGDLGLIVEFLRQQPAGQLARIREQLFTEFQRAESARGKRIALIGLRGAGKSTVGKALAERLGRPFIELNEQIEREAGISVQEIITLYGQAGYRKLERRCLEELAIANPEVVLATGGGIVVEAPTYQLLLSSFYTVWLRADPEVHFRRVMEQRDARIATPGHYREAMDNIRNTLAAREHLGRMAALEVDTTPLTVDEVVERIVAAPGALGGSGGGGLPPGSWL
;
A
#
# COMPACT_ATOMS: atom_id res chain seq x y z
N ALA A 1 -28.23 -12.07 -5.29
CA ALA A 1 -27.66 -10.80 -5.72
C ALA A 1 -26.16 -10.79 -5.44
N GLY A 2 -25.30 -11.26 -6.33
CA GLY A 2 -23.86 -11.38 -6.14
C GLY A 2 -23.06 -10.98 -7.38
N GLY A 3 -23.54 -10.02 -8.12
CA GLY A 3 -23.03 -9.71 -9.46
C GLY A 3 -21.68 -8.95 -9.53
N PRO A 4 -21.48 -7.80 -8.96
CA PRO A 4 -20.29 -7.00 -9.25
C PRO A 4 -19.02 -7.46 -8.50
N LEU A 5 -19.15 -8.00 -7.29
CA LEU A 5 -17.98 -8.38 -6.48
C LEU A 5 -17.22 -9.60 -7.01
N ARG A 6 -17.91 -10.57 -7.62
CA ARG A 6 -17.27 -11.77 -8.20
C ARG A 6 -16.40 -11.43 -9.41
N ALA A 7 -16.83 -10.49 -10.23
CA ALA A 7 -16.07 -10.05 -11.40
C ALA A 7 -14.83 -9.23 -11.02
N ALA A 8 -14.89 -8.51 -9.90
CA ALA A 8 -13.81 -7.66 -9.44
C ALA A 8 -12.62 -8.42 -8.83
N LEU A 9 -12.85 -9.60 -8.25
CA LEU A 9 -11.83 -10.36 -7.52
C LEU A 9 -11.25 -11.53 -8.31
N GLY A 10 -11.83 -11.90 -9.45
CA GLY A 10 -11.31 -12.93 -10.35
C GLY A 10 -11.32 -14.37 -9.79
N GLU A 11 -12.12 -14.63 -8.73
CA GLU A 11 -12.16 -15.94 -8.08
C GLU A 11 -13.53 -16.61 -8.19
N SER A 12 -13.56 -17.88 -8.61
CA SER A 12 -14.71 -18.77 -8.51
C SER A 12 -14.72 -19.43 -7.13
N LEU A 13 -15.67 -19.07 -6.28
CA LEU A 13 -15.83 -19.66 -4.96
C LEU A 13 -16.50 -21.04 -5.03
N PRO A 14 -15.94 -22.09 -4.41
CA PRO A 14 -16.68 -23.34 -4.18
C PRO A 14 -17.74 -23.12 -3.10
N GLY A 15 -18.93 -23.70 -3.34
CA GLY A 15 -20.11 -23.54 -2.51
C GLY A 15 -19.89 -24.01 -1.07
N ALA A 16 -20.01 -23.11 -0.13
CA ALA A 16 -20.04 -23.44 1.31
C ALA A 16 -21.45 -23.87 1.70
N LYS A 17 -21.62 -25.14 2.02
CA LYS A 17 -22.79 -25.66 2.76
C LYS A 17 -22.66 -25.25 4.22
N MET A 18 -23.60 -24.43 4.66
CA MET A 18 -23.77 -24.03 6.05
C MET A 18 -24.24 -25.23 6.87
N CYS A 19 -23.40 -25.72 7.78
CA CYS A 19 -23.80 -26.69 8.80
C CYS A 19 -23.95 -25.98 10.14
N VAL A 20 -25.21 -25.80 10.57
CA VAL A 20 -25.54 -25.31 11.91
C VAL A 20 -25.42 -26.48 12.89
N CYS A 21 -24.54 -26.43 13.86
CA CYS A 21 -24.57 -27.32 15.00
C CYS A 21 -24.56 -26.51 16.29
N LYS A 22 -25.74 -26.48 16.92
CA LYS A 22 -25.91 -26.13 18.33
C LYS A 22 -25.46 -27.31 19.18
N LYS A 23 -24.61 -27.10 20.20
CA LYS A 23 -24.76 -27.76 21.52
C LYS A 23 -23.88 -27.08 22.57
N THR A 24 -24.53 -26.57 23.56
CA THR A 24 -24.05 -26.20 24.90
C THR A 24 -23.79 -27.47 25.74
N ALA A 25 -22.77 -27.45 26.58
CA ALA A 25 -22.69 -27.98 27.95
C ALA A 25 -21.23 -28.06 28.41
N ASP A 26 -20.94 -27.35 29.38
CA ASP A 26 -20.67 -27.58 30.82
C ASP A 26 -19.22 -27.91 31.18
N ILE A 27 -18.82 -27.09 32.13
CA ILE A 27 -17.56 -27.03 32.84
C ILE A 27 -17.56 -28.16 33.91
N SER A 28 -16.45 -28.86 34.03
CA SER A 28 -16.01 -29.34 35.36
C SER A 28 -14.48 -29.54 35.38
N VAL A 29 -13.91 -28.91 36.40
CA VAL A 29 -12.51 -28.95 36.82
C VAL A 29 -12.26 -30.24 37.58
N THR A 30 -11.18 -30.97 37.29
CA THR A 30 -10.40 -31.71 38.29
C THR A 30 -8.95 -31.85 37.84
N ALA A 31 -8.09 -31.52 38.78
CA ALA A 31 -6.65 -31.74 38.71
C ALA A 31 -6.33 -33.18 39.19
N GLU A 32 -5.27 -33.75 38.64
CA GLU A 32 -4.34 -34.71 39.25
C GLU A 32 -3.36 -35.19 38.16
N GLN A 33 -2.14 -34.72 38.19
CA GLN A 33 -0.90 -35.34 38.72
C GLN A 33 -0.28 -36.46 37.87
N GLU A 34 0.90 -36.14 37.39
CA GLU A 34 2.20 -36.85 37.42
C GLU A 34 2.48 -38.02 36.46
N GLU A 35 3.62 -37.82 35.79
CA GLU A 35 4.62 -38.79 35.35
C GLU A 35 4.23 -39.81 34.27
N GLN A 36 4.81 -39.57 33.07
CA GLN A 36 5.71 -40.58 32.48
C GLN A 36 6.46 -40.03 31.26
N ASP A 37 7.76 -40.14 31.39
CA ASP A 37 8.82 -39.87 30.44
C ASP A 37 8.73 -40.83 29.24
N GLY A 38 9.09 -40.31 28.05
CA GLY A 38 9.61 -41.19 27.00
C GLY A 38 8.76 -41.38 25.73
N GLN A 39 9.29 -40.88 24.65
CA GLN A 39 9.03 -41.27 23.24
C GLN A 39 7.71 -40.79 22.63
N ASP A 40 7.85 -39.67 21.86
CA ASP A 40 7.50 -39.72 20.44
C ASP A 40 8.00 -38.46 19.71
N LYS A 41 9.20 -38.59 19.16
CA LYS A 41 9.65 -37.72 18.07
C LYS A 41 9.05 -38.24 16.78
N GLN A 42 7.79 -38.00 16.52
CA GLN A 42 7.22 -37.98 15.18
C GLN A 42 6.61 -36.61 14.95
N GLY A 43 7.46 -35.70 14.41
CA GLY A 43 7.01 -34.42 13.89
C GLY A 43 6.00 -34.69 12.77
N THR A 44 4.75 -34.35 13.03
CA THR A 44 3.71 -34.18 12.03
C THR A 44 4.25 -33.27 10.95
N ALA A 45 4.50 -33.81 9.76
CA ALA A 45 4.64 -33.05 8.53
C ALA A 45 3.29 -32.39 8.22
N GLY A 46 3.02 -31.25 8.86
CA GLY A 46 1.97 -30.35 8.45
C GLY A 46 2.27 -29.91 7.04
N GLY A 47 1.44 -30.29 6.09
CA GLY A 47 1.55 -29.84 4.71
C GLY A 47 1.58 -28.29 4.72
N LEU A 48 2.59 -27.71 4.08
CA LEU A 48 2.66 -26.28 3.85
C LEU A 48 1.38 -25.88 3.12
N ASP A 49 0.73 -24.79 3.55
CA ASP A 49 -0.35 -24.20 2.79
C ASP A 49 0.15 -23.79 1.39
N ALA A 50 -0.77 -23.60 0.46
CA ALA A 50 -0.42 -23.31 -0.93
C ALA A 50 0.40 -22.01 -1.06
N GLU A 51 0.19 -21.04 -0.19
CA GLU A 51 0.91 -19.77 -0.15
C GLU A 51 2.36 -19.95 0.31
N SER A 52 2.58 -20.71 1.36
CA SER A 52 3.93 -21.03 1.86
C SER A 52 4.72 -21.86 0.84
N ALA A 53 4.07 -22.81 0.17
CA ALA A 53 4.69 -23.59 -0.89
C ALA A 53 5.09 -22.72 -2.09
N HIS A 54 4.24 -21.76 -2.47
CA HIS A 54 4.53 -20.78 -3.52
C HIS A 54 5.74 -19.91 -3.16
N LEU A 55 5.78 -19.33 -1.96
CA LEU A 55 6.90 -18.53 -1.48
C LEU A 55 8.24 -19.30 -1.52
N LEU A 56 8.23 -20.56 -1.09
CA LEU A 56 9.43 -21.40 -1.16
C LEU A 56 9.83 -21.71 -2.60
N SER A 57 8.89 -21.85 -3.51
CA SER A 57 9.15 -22.07 -4.93
C SER A 57 9.83 -20.85 -5.58
N VAL A 58 9.30 -19.63 -5.30
CA VAL A 58 9.89 -18.36 -5.76
C VAL A 58 11.30 -18.20 -5.21
N LEU A 59 11.48 -18.40 -3.90
CA LEU A 59 12.80 -18.35 -3.26
C LEU A 59 13.81 -19.30 -3.93
N ALA A 60 13.42 -20.56 -4.13
CA ALA A 60 14.28 -21.57 -4.74
C ALA A 60 14.65 -21.23 -6.19
N GLY A 61 13.68 -20.70 -6.95
CA GLY A 61 13.88 -20.20 -8.32
C GLY A 61 14.91 -19.08 -8.36
N ASN A 62 14.73 -18.07 -7.49
CA ASN A 62 15.61 -16.90 -7.43
C ASN A 62 17.04 -17.27 -6.97
N ILE A 63 17.21 -18.17 -5.99
CA ILE A 63 18.55 -18.64 -5.60
C ILE A 63 19.27 -19.29 -6.78
N ARG A 64 18.60 -20.15 -7.53
CA ARG A 64 19.16 -20.79 -8.73
C ARG A 64 19.50 -19.77 -9.82
N LEU A 65 18.61 -18.81 -10.07
CA LEU A 65 18.77 -17.74 -11.05
C LEU A 65 20.00 -16.88 -10.72
N PHE A 66 20.06 -16.30 -9.51
CA PHE A 66 21.17 -15.43 -9.12
C PHE A 66 22.51 -16.16 -9.03
N ARG A 67 22.50 -17.42 -8.60
CA ARG A 67 23.68 -18.26 -8.64
C ARG A 67 24.15 -18.51 -10.09
N GLY A 68 23.21 -18.81 -11.00
CA GLY A 68 23.49 -18.99 -12.43
C GLY A 68 24.03 -17.72 -13.09
N GLN A 69 23.44 -16.57 -12.83
CA GLN A 69 23.89 -15.28 -13.34
C GLN A 69 25.34 -14.94 -12.93
N ARG A 70 25.77 -15.40 -11.75
CA ARG A 70 27.15 -15.24 -11.27
C ARG A 70 28.09 -16.38 -11.68
N GLY A 71 27.63 -17.35 -12.44
CA GLY A 71 28.42 -18.52 -12.84
C GLY A 71 28.90 -19.38 -11.63
N MET A 72 28.23 -19.29 -10.48
CA MET A 72 28.62 -19.98 -9.26
C MET A 72 28.07 -21.42 -9.24
N THR A 73 28.89 -22.37 -8.80
CA THR A 73 28.43 -23.73 -8.44
C THR A 73 27.79 -23.69 -7.04
N ARG A 74 26.96 -24.68 -6.68
CA ARG A 74 26.45 -24.84 -5.32
C ARG A 74 27.57 -24.88 -4.27
N LYS A 75 28.68 -25.54 -4.62
CA LYS A 75 29.86 -25.64 -3.77
C LYS A 75 30.45 -24.26 -3.47
N ASN A 76 30.63 -23.43 -4.51
CA ASN A 76 31.13 -22.05 -4.35
C ASN A 76 30.18 -21.20 -3.51
N LEU A 77 28.86 -21.36 -3.70
CA LEU A 77 27.88 -20.66 -2.88
C LEU A 77 27.93 -21.11 -1.41
N ALA A 78 28.12 -22.42 -1.16
CA ALA A 78 28.29 -22.96 0.18
C ALA A 78 29.53 -22.36 0.90
N GLU A 79 30.64 -22.31 0.20
CA GLU A 79 31.89 -21.74 0.70
C GLU A 79 31.75 -20.24 1.01
N GLN A 80 31.15 -19.46 0.11
CA GLN A 80 31.00 -18.01 0.28
C GLN A 80 29.93 -17.62 1.31
N SER A 81 28.85 -18.39 1.41
CA SER A 81 27.76 -18.10 2.35
C SER A 81 27.99 -18.67 3.75
N GLY A 82 28.89 -19.66 3.89
CA GLY A 82 29.05 -20.45 5.10
C GLY A 82 27.85 -21.32 5.43
N VAL A 83 27.02 -21.65 4.42
CA VAL A 83 25.85 -22.54 4.54
C VAL A 83 26.20 -23.91 3.95
N SER A 84 25.87 -24.99 4.65
CA SER A 84 26.21 -26.34 4.20
C SER A 84 25.58 -26.70 2.85
N LEU A 85 26.29 -27.45 2.04
CA LEU A 85 25.84 -27.88 0.73
C LEU A 85 24.48 -28.61 0.73
N PRO A 86 24.20 -29.54 1.70
CA PRO A 86 22.88 -30.16 1.81
C PRO A 86 21.76 -29.17 2.13
N HIS A 87 22.05 -28.13 2.92
CA HIS A 87 21.07 -27.10 3.25
C HIS A 87 20.74 -26.26 2.02
N LEU A 88 21.74 -25.82 1.25
CA LEU A 88 21.52 -25.13 -0.03
C LEU A 88 20.75 -25.97 -1.03
N ALA A 89 21.04 -27.28 -1.10
CA ALA A 89 20.30 -28.18 -1.98
C ALA A 89 18.81 -28.24 -1.63
N ARG A 90 18.47 -28.28 -0.33
CA ARG A 90 17.08 -28.23 0.14
C ARG A 90 16.41 -26.88 -0.16
N MET A 91 17.14 -25.78 0.02
CA MET A 91 16.64 -24.44 -0.33
C MET A 91 16.31 -24.33 -1.83
N GLU A 92 17.20 -24.81 -2.70
CA GLU A 92 17.00 -24.78 -4.15
C GLU A 92 15.94 -25.78 -4.66
N SER A 93 15.53 -26.76 -3.85
CA SER A 93 14.45 -27.70 -4.15
C SER A 93 13.12 -27.37 -3.50
N SER A 94 12.97 -26.16 -2.94
CA SER A 94 11.75 -25.70 -2.22
C SER A 94 11.41 -26.55 -0.99
N GLN A 95 12.41 -27.20 -0.39
CA GLN A 95 12.23 -28.11 0.74
C GLN A 95 12.75 -27.50 2.04
N GLY A 96 11.89 -27.44 3.05
CA GLY A 96 12.24 -27.06 4.40
C GLY A 96 12.18 -25.57 4.69
N ASN A 97 12.01 -25.26 5.97
CA ASN A 97 11.99 -23.88 6.47
C ASN A 97 13.41 -23.30 6.49
N VAL A 98 13.56 -22.12 5.92
CA VAL A 98 14.83 -21.38 5.90
C VAL A 98 14.77 -20.27 6.93
N SER A 99 15.71 -20.24 7.86
CA SER A 99 15.79 -19.10 8.81
C SER A 99 16.23 -17.83 8.08
N VAL A 100 15.71 -16.67 8.51
CA VAL A 100 16.05 -15.36 7.94
C VAL A 100 17.57 -15.11 8.01
N VAL A 101 18.25 -15.62 9.05
CA VAL A 101 19.72 -15.51 9.20
C VAL A 101 20.44 -16.28 8.09
N VAL A 102 20.02 -17.50 7.79
CA VAL A 102 20.60 -18.31 6.70
C VAL A 102 20.34 -17.65 5.36
N LEU A 103 19.11 -17.18 5.14
CA LEU A 103 18.72 -16.46 3.93
C LEU A 103 19.58 -15.20 3.73
N GLY A 104 19.83 -14.43 4.79
CA GLY A 104 20.71 -13.25 4.76
C GLY A 104 22.15 -13.57 4.37
N LYS A 105 22.68 -14.74 4.80
CA LYS A 105 24.01 -15.19 4.40
C LYS A 105 24.06 -15.55 2.90
N VAL A 106 23.06 -16.26 2.41
CA VAL A 106 22.94 -16.64 0.99
C VAL A 106 22.76 -15.41 0.11
N ALA A 107 21.86 -14.49 0.50
CA ALA A 107 21.62 -13.23 -0.22
C ALA A 107 22.92 -12.41 -0.33
N ARG A 108 23.67 -12.28 0.75
CA ARG A 108 24.96 -11.57 0.77
C ARG A 108 25.99 -12.24 -0.16
N ALA A 109 26.11 -13.55 -0.13
CA ALA A 109 27.01 -14.30 -1.02
C ALA A 109 26.63 -14.15 -2.49
N LEU A 110 25.33 -13.98 -2.78
CA LEU A 110 24.79 -13.71 -4.12
C LEU A 110 24.82 -12.21 -4.48
N ASN A 111 25.27 -11.33 -3.59
CA ASN A 111 25.23 -9.87 -3.73
C ASN A 111 23.80 -9.37 -4.05
N GLN A 112 22.83 -9.92 -3.34
CA GLN A 112 21.41 -9.58 -3.48
C GLN A 112 20.82 -9.12 -2.15
N SER A 113 19.70 -8.40 -2.20
CA SER A 113 18.91 -8.12 -1.00
C SER A 113 18.07 -9.34 -0.63
N VAL A 114 17.72 -9.49 0.66
CA VAL A 114 16.77 -10.54 1.07
C VAL A 114 15.42 -10.37 0.38
N ALA A 115 15.00 -9.13 0.14
CA ALA A 115 13.75 -8.83 -0.55
C ALA A 115 13.75 -9.35 -2.00
N SER A 116 14.87 -9.21 -2.74
CA SER A 116 14.95 -9.71 -4.11
C SER A 116 14.90 -11.24 -4.22
N MET A 117 15.15 -11.95 -3.12
CA MET A 117 14.97 -13.41 -3.09
C MET A 117 13.51 -13.85 -3.22
N PHE A 118 12.56 -12.96 -2.94
CA PHE A 118 11.12 -13.22 -3.02
C PHE A 118 10.44 -12.45 -4.16
N ALA A 119 11.19 -11.76 -5.01
CA ALA A 119 10.62 -11.07 -6.17
C ALA A 119 10.17 -12.08 -7.23
N GLU A 120 8.96 -11.90 -7.74
CA GLU A 120 8.46 -12.71 -8.87
C GLU A 120 9.32 -12.43 -10.11
N PRO A 121 9.75 -13.47 -10.85
CA PRO A 121 10.63 -13.32 -12.02
C PRO A 121 10.06 -12.41 -13.12
N ASP A 122 8.74 -12.35 -13.25
CA ASP A 122 8.06 -11.59 -14.32
C ASP A 122 7.90 -10.09 -13.98
N GLN A 123 8.22 -9.67 -12.76
CA GLN A 123 8.00 -8.27 -12.35
C GLN A 123 9.12 -7.32 -12.80
N LEU A 124 10.25 -7.84 -13.27
CA LEU A 124 11.35 -7.04 -13.78
C LEU A 124 11.69 -7.51 -15.21
N SER A 125 10.87 -7.13 -16.20
CA SER A 125 11.27 -7.22 -17.61
C SER A 125 12.62 -6.50 -17.79
N GLY A 126 13.45 -6.92 -18.77
CA GLY A 126 14.82 -6.47 -18.92
C GLY A 126 15.04 -4.98 -18.76
N ASP A 127 14.22 -4.14 -19.41
CA ASP A 127 14.31 -2.67 -19.32
C ASP A 127 13.93 -2.15 -17.94
N LEU A 128 12.86 -2.66 -17.33
CA LEU A 128 12.46 -2.25 -15.98
C LEU A 128 13.54 -2.63 -14.95
N GLY A 129 14.16 -3.80 -15.09
CA GLY A 129 15.26 -4.22 -14.23
C GLY A 129 16.45 -3.26 -14.31
N LEU A 130 16.84 -2.86 -15.52
CA LEU A 130 17.92 -1.92 -15.74
C LEU A 130 17.59 -0.52 -15.19
N ILE A 131 16.37 -0.04 -15.39
CA ILE A 131 15.90 1.25 -14.83
C ILE A 131 15.93 1.23 -13.30
N VAL A 132 15.40 0.18 -12.68
CA VAL A 132 15.39 0.04 -11.21
C VAL A 132 16.80 -0.02 -10.66
N GLU A 133 17.71 -0.79 -11.28
CA GLU A 133 19.11 -0.87 -10.84
C GLU A 133 19.83 0.48 -11.01
N PHE A 134 19.62 1.17 -12.12
CA PHE A 134 20.14 2.52 -12.32
C PHE A 134 19.65 3.48 -11.24
N LEU A 135 18.36 3.46 -10.93
CA LEU A 135 17.78 4.33 -9.89
C LEU A 135 18.29 4.02 -8.48
N ARG A 136 18.54 2.74 -8.17
CA ARG A 136 19.12 2.34 -6.86
C ARG A 136 20.51 2.89 -6.61
N GLN A 137 21.27 3.14 -7.66
CA GLN A 137 22.63 3.68 -7.57
C GLN A 137 22.66 5.21 -7.46
N GLN A 138 21.50 5.87 -7.62
CA GLN A 138 21.46 7.34 -7.56
C GLN A 138 21.39 7.87 -6.13
N PRO A 139 22.08 8.98 -5.82
CA PRO A 139 21.91 9.68 -4.55
C PRO A 139 20.45 10.15 -4.37
N ALA A 140 19.98 10.22 -3.12
CA ALA A 140 18.59 10.59 -2.81
C ALA A 140 18.16 11.93 -3.44
N GLY A 141 19.06 12.93 -3.50
CA GLY A 141 18.77 14.21 -4.14
C GLY A 141 18.61 14.12 -5.66
N GLN A 142 19.26 13.14 -6.33
CA GLN A 142 19.10 12.93 -7.77
C GLN A 142 17.82 12.15 -8.09
N LEU A 143 17.39 11.24 -7.23
CA LEU A 143 16.14 10.50 -7.42
C LEU A 143 14.93 11.43 -7.51
N ALA A 144 14.90 12.48 -6.70
CA ALA A 144 13.85 13.50 -6.78
C ALA A 144 13.84 14.21 -8.15
N ARG A 145 15.00 14.60 -8.67
CA ARG A 145 15.12 15.24 -9.99
C ARG A 145 14.77 14.30 -11.14
N ILE A 146 15.25 13.06 -11.10
CA ILE A 146 14.91 12.04 -12.13
C ILE A 146 13.41 11.80 -12.15
N ARG A 147 12.79 11.63 -10.96
CA ARG A 147 11.34 11.51 -10.85
C ARG A 147 10.65 12.69 -11.53
N GLU A 148 11.03 13.92 -11.19
CA GLU A 148 10.41 15.13 -11.73
C GLU A 148 10.58 15.24 -13.24
N GLN A 149 11.76 14.90 -13.77
CA GLN A 149 12.01 14.85 -15.21
C GLN A 149 11.15 13.80 -15.91
N LEU A 150 11.10 12.57 -15.39
CA LEU A 150 10.24 11.51 -15.93
C LEU A 150 8.77 11.95 -15.92
N PHE A 151 8.30 12.49 -14.79
CA PHE A 151 6.93 13.00 -14.70
C PHE A 151 6.66 14.14 -15.67
N THR A 152 7.60 15.08 -15.86
CA THR A 152 7.46 16.20 -16.80
C THR A 152 7.45 15.72 -18.26
N GLU A 153 8.30 14.78 -18.61
CA GLU A 153 8.43 14.30 -19.99
C GLU A 153 7.28 13.41 -20.44
N PHE A 154 6.82 12.50 -19.54
CA PHE A 154 5.70 11.62 -19.85
C PHE A 154 4.32 12.23 -19.55
N GLN A 155 4.24 13.36 -18.84
CA GLN A 155 2.98 14.02 -18.46
C GLN A 155 2.64 15.27 -19.28
N ARG A 156 3.21 15.46 -20.46
CA ARG A 156 2.75 16.52 -21.39
C ARG A 156 1.29 16.36 -21.86
N ALA A 157 0.59 15.31 -21.42
CA ALA A 157 -0.88 15.23 -21.42
C ALA A 157 -1.51 16.07 -20.28
N GLU A 158 -0.82 17.10 -19.78
CA GLU A 158 -1.11 17.83 -18.52
C GLU A 158 -2.36 18.70 -18.53
N SER A 159 -2.90 19.10 -19.65
CA SER A 159 -4.14 19.91 -19.66
C SER A 159 -5.35 19.12 -19.14
N ALA A 160 -5.32 17.80 -19.26
CA ALA A 160 -6.38 16.93 -18.72
C ALA A 160 -6.24 16.64 -17.22
N ARG A 161 -5.02 16.69 -16.66
CA ARG A 161 -4.76 16.34 -15.25
C ARG A 161 -5.24 17.42 -14.29
N GLY A 162 -5.03 18.70 -14.61
CA GLY A 162 -5.47 19.83 -13.79
C GLY A 162 -6.99 19.96 -13.65
N LYS A 163 -7.75 19.25 -14.49
CA LYS A 163 -9.21 19.18 -14.40
C LYS A 163 -9.70 18.12 -13.39
N ARG A 164 -8.85 17.17 -13.00
CA ARG A 164 -9.11 16.16 -11.99
C ARG A 164 -8.26 16.42 -10.76
N ILE A 165 -8.88 16.85 -9.66
CA ILE A 165 -8.20 17.14 -8.40
C ILE A 165 -8.47 16.01 -7.41
N ALA A 166 -7.42 15.43 -6.84
CA ALA A 166 -7.55 14.42 -5.80
C ALA A 166 -7.00 14.91 -4.45
N LEU A 167 -7.83 14.86 -3.42
CA LEU A 167 -7.45 15.23 -2.06
C LEU A 167 -6.96 13.98 -1.33
N ILE A 168 -5.71 14.00 -0.87
CA ILE A 168 -5.10 12.97 -0.05
C ILE A 168 -4.81 13.49 1.36
N GLY A 169 -4.65 12.60 2.31
CA GLY A 169 -4.36 12.94 3.72
C GLY A 169 -5.02 11.94 4.66
N LEU A 170 -4.61 11.97 5.92
CA LEU A 170 -5.20 11.10 6.94
C LEU A 170 -6.69 11.38 7.15
N ARG A 171 -7.36 10.45 7.85
CA ARG A 171 -8.72 10.68 8.35
C ARG A 171 -8.70 11.92 9.26
N GLY A 172 -9.70 12.79 9.13
CA GLY A 172 -9.73 14.06 9.87
C GLY A 172 -8.93 15.22 9.24
N ALA A 173 -8.26 14.99 8.08
CA ALA A 173 -7.56 16.06 7.36
C ALA A 173 -8.50 17.08 6.68
N GLY A 174 -9.80 16.81 6.64
CA GLY A 174 -10.79 17.72 6.03
C GLY A 174 -11.09 17.44 4.56
N LYS A 175 -10.65 16.30 4.00
CA LYS A 175 -10.82 15.95 2.57
C LYS A 175 -12.26 16.11 2.06
N SER A 176 -13.24 15.55 2.78
CA SER A 176 -14.65 15.62 2.37
C SER A 176 -15.21 17.05 2.44
N THR A 177 -14.88 17.78 3.50
CA THR A 177 -15.36 19.15 3.68
C THR A 177 -14.74 20.10 2.67
N VAL A 178 -13.42 20.08 2.54
CA VAL A 178 -12.69 20.87 1.54
C VAL A 178 -13.07 20.44 0.12
N GLY A 179 -13.24 19.14 -0.13
CA GLY A 179 -13.58 18.61 -1.44
C GLY A 179 -14.95 19.08 -1.93
N LYS A 180 -15.96 19.08 -1.08
CA LYS A 180 -17.30 19.62 -1.40
C LYS A 180 -17.26 21.11 -1.73
N ALA A 181 -16.61 21.91 -0.87
CA ALA A 181 -16.48 23.34 -1.09
C ALA A 181 -15.65 23.66 -2.37
N LEU A 182 -14.57 22.91 -2.61
CA LEU A 182 -13.76 23.07 -3.82
C LEU A 182 -14.54 22.68 -5.09
N ALA A 183 -15.30 21.59 -5.04
CA ALA A 183 -16.14 21.16 -6.16
C ALA A 183 -17.21 22.19 -6.51
N GLU A 184 -17.88 22.73 -5.51
CA GLU A 184 -18.85 23.83 -5.67
C GLU A 184 -18.18 25.08 -6.28
N ARG A 185 -17.04 25.48 -5.74
CA ARG A 185 -16.26 26.63 -6.22
C ARG A 185 -15.81 26.50 -7.68
N LEU A 186 -15.53 25.26 -8.14
CA LEU A 186 -15.06 24.97 -9.49
C LEU A 186 -16.18 24.54 -10.46
N GLY A 187 -17.41 24.34 -9.97
CA GLY A 187 -18.51 23.79 -10.77
C GLY A 187 -18.24 22.35 -11.25
N ARG A 188 -17.50 21.56 -10.47
CA ARG A 188 -17.12 20.18 -10.81
C ARG A 188 -17.84 19.18 -9.91
N PRO A 189 -18.09 17.94 -10.37
CA PRO A 189 -18.64 16.90 -9.50
C PRO A 189 -17.67 16.57 -8.36
N PHE A 190 -18.23 16.30 -7.17
CA PHE A 190 -17.50 15.79 -6.01
C PHE A 190 -17.77 14.30 -5.85
N ILE A 191 -16.73 13.51 -5.69
CA ILE A 191 -16.80 12.06 -5.47
C ILE A 191 -15.96 11.67 -4.27
N GLU A 192 -16.51 10.86 -3.37
CA GLU A 192 -15.75 10.14 -2.35
C GLU A 192 -15.42 8.73 -2.86
N LEU A 193 -14.13 8.39 -2.92
CA LEU A 193 -13.68 7.09 -3.44
C LEU A 193 -14.27 5.91 -2.64
N ASN A 194 -14.34 6.05 -1.31
CA ASN A 194 -14.92 5.00 -0.47
C ASN A 194 -16.42 4.78 -0.74
N GLU A 195 -17.18 5.85 -0.92
CA GLU A 195 -18.61 5.73 -1.27
C GLU A 195 -18.80 5.10 -2.66
N GLN A 196 -17.91 5.39 -3.60
CA GLN A 196 -17.93 4.75 -4.91
C GLN A 196 -17.62 3.25 -4.80
N ILE A 197 -16.63 2.87 -3.99
CA ILE A 197 -16.30 1.46 -3.71
C ILE A 197 -17.49 0.74 -3.08
N GLU A 198 -18.13 1.34 -2.07
CA GLU A 198 -19.31 0.77 -1.41
C GLU A 198 -20.49 0.62 -2.36
N ARG A 199 -20.72 1.61 -3.23
CA ARG A 199 -21.79 1.57 -4.26
C ARG A 199 -21.55 0.45 -5.27
N GLU A 200 -20.31 0.25 -5.71
CA GLU A 200 -19.94 -0.79 -6.67
C GLU A 200 -19.98 -2.18 -6.02
N ALA A 201 -19.51 -2.28 -4.78
CA ALA A 201 -19.50 -3.54 -4.04
C ALA A 201 -20.88 -3.94 -3.50
N GLY A 202 -21.79 -2.99 -3.28
CA GLY A 202 -23.08 -3.20 -2.64
C GLY A 202 -23.00 -3.46 -1.13
N ILE A 203 -21.82 -3.31 -0.52
CA ILE A 203 -21.56 -3.50 0.92
C ILE A 203 -20.58 -2.43 1.40
N SER A 204 -20.53 -2.18 2.71
CA SER A 204 -19.64 -1.19 3.31
C SER A 204 -18.16 -1.57 3.20
N VAL A 205 -17.26 -0.57 3.23
CA VAL A 205 -15.80 -0.81 3.28
C VAL A 205 -15.42 -1.73 4.43
N GLN A 206 -16.09 -1.61 5.58
CA GLN A 206 -15.82 -2.47 6.74
C GLN A 206 -16.17 -3.93 6.45
N GLU A 207 -17.28 -4.19 5.77
CA GLU A 207 -17.69 -5.54 5.35
C GLU A 207 -16.77 -6.09 4.27
N ILE A 208 -16.34 -5.26 3.32
CA ILE A 208 -15.35 -5.64 2.30
C ILE A 208 -14.07 -6.13 2.98
N ILE A 209 -13.54 -5.36 3.94
CA ILE A 209 -12.32 -5.72 4.66
C ILE A 209 -12.54 -7.00 5.50
N THR A 210 -13.69 -7.16 6.10
CA THR A 210 -14.00 -8.37 6.90
C THR A 210 -14.10 -9.62 6.04
N LEU A 211 -14.70 -9.52 4.85
CA LEU A 211 -14.97 -10.67 3.97
C LEU A 211 -13.79 -11.01 3.05
N TYR A 212 -13.09 -9.99 2.55
CA TYR A 212 -12.07 -10.14 1.50
C TYR A 212 -10.67 -9.67 1.93
N GLY A 213 -10.53 -9.24 3.19
CA GLY A 213 -9.28 -8.71 3.74
C GLY A 213 -8.88 -7.36 3.16
N GLN A 214 -7.75 -6.84 3.63
CA GLN A 214 -7.17 -5.60 3.13
C GLN A 214 -6.81 -5.70 1.64
N ALA A 215 -6.29 -6.84 1.20
CA ALA A 215 -5.89 -7.05 -0.19
C ALA A 215 -7.09 -6.96 -1.15
N GLY A 216 -8.25 -7.54 -0.79
CA GLY A 216 -9.47 -7.43 -1.56
C GLY A 216 -9.96 -5.98 -1.68
N TYR A 217 -9.96 -5.24 -0.57
CA TYR A 217 -10.29 -3.81 -0.57
C TYR A 217 -9.34 -3.01 -1.49
N ARG A 218 -8.03 -3.26 -1.45
CA ARG A 218 -7.05 -2.55 -2.28
C ARG A 218 -7.20 -2.82 -3.78
N LYS A 219 -7.57 -4.04 -4.15
CA LYS A 219 -7.92 -4.36 -5.56
C LYS A 219 -9.13 -3.55 -6.03
N LEU A 220 -10.18 -3.45 -5.21
CA LEU A 220 -11.38 -2.66 -5.52
C LEU A 220 -11.07 -1.16 -5.55
N GLU A 221 -10.31 -0.65 -4.57
CA GLU A 221 -9.88 0.75 -4.52
C GLU A 221 -9.15 1.16 -5.82
N ARG A 222 -8.21 0.35 -6.26
CA ARG A 222 -7.48 0.59 -7.51
C ARG A 222 -8.40 0.57 -8.73
N ARG A 223 -9.24 -0.45 -8.85
CA ARG A 223 -10.18 -0.60 -9.98
C ARG A 223 -11.15 0.58 -10.06
N CYS A 224 -11.78 0.95 -8.95
CA CYS A 224 -12.67 2.10 -8.91
C CYS A 224 -11.94 3.39 -9.29
N LEU A 225 -10.68 3.56 -8.87
CA LEU A 225 -9.87 4.72 -9.24
C LEU A 225 -9.57 4.76 -10.75
N GLU A 226 -9.24 3.61 -11.37
CA GLU A 226 -9.03 3.48 -12.82
C GLU A 226 -10.28 3.87 -13.60
N GLU A 227 -11.44 3.35 -13.21
CA GLU A 227 -12.73 3.64 -13.85
C GLU A 227 -13.12 5.11 -13.67
N LEU A 228 -12.94 5.69 -12.48
CA LEU A 228 -13.20 7.11 -12.21
C LEU A 228 -12.32 8.04 -13.05
N ALA A 229 -11.04 7.70 -13.21
CA ALA A 229 -10.12 8.50 -14.01
C ALA A 229 -10.49 8.52 -15.50
N ILE A 230 -11.09 7.44 -16.00
CA ILE A 230 -11.58 7.34 -17.40
C ILE A 230 -12.92 8.05 -17.56
N ALA A 231 -13.87 7.79 -16.65
CA ALA A 231 -15.24 8.26 -16.77
C ALA A 231 -15.42 9.76 -16.49
N ASN A 232 -14.52 10.37 -15.70
CA ASN A 232 -14.65 11.74 -15.24
C ASN A 232 -13.48 12.61 -15.73
N PRO A 233 -13.65 13.34 -16.84
CA PRO A 233 -12.62 14.26 -17.33
C PRO A 233 -12.38 15.44 -16.36
N GLU A 234 -13.37 15.80 -15.57
CA GLU A 234 -13.33 16.86 -14.57
C GLU A 234 -13.99 16.37 -13.28
N VAL A 235 -13.26 16.38 -12.16
CA VAL A 235 -13.78 15.88 -10.88
C VAL A 235 -12.93 16.38 -9.71
N VAL A 236 -13.55 16.54 -8.55
CA VAL A 236 -12.87 16.64 -7.24
C VAL A 236 -13.09 15.32 -6.51
N LEU A 237 -12.01 14.61 -6.23
CA LEU A 237 -12.00 13.29 -5.61
C LEU A 237 -11.47 13.37 -4.19
N ALA A 238 -12.21 12.90 -3.20
CA ALA A 238 -11.70 12.63 -1.87
C ALA A 238 -11.31 11.16 -1.72
N THR A 239 -10.06 10.88 -1.34
CA THR A 239 -9.54 9.52 -1.25
C THR A 239 -9.61 8.94 0.16
N GLY A 240 -9.48 7.62 0.27
CA GLY A 240 -9.23 6.95 1.54
C GLY A 240 -7.88 7.36 2.17
N GLY A 241 -7.82 7.44 3.51
CA GLY A 241 -6.60 7.89 4.22
C GLY A 241 -5.39 6.95 4.06
N GLY A 242 -5.56 5.78 3.50
CA GLY A 242 -4.50 4.78 3.30
C GLY A 242 -4.03 4.61 1.85
N ILE A 243 -4.58 5.36 0.90
CA ILE A 243 -4.29 5.18 -0.53
C ILE A 243 -2.80 5.36 -0.87
N VAL A 244 -2.09 6.21 -0.15
CA VAL A 244 -0.67 6.51 -0.37
C VAL A 244 0.26 5.34 -0.05
N VAL A 245 -0.21 4.33 0.71
CA VAL A 245 0.61 3.17 1.12
C VAL A 245 0.73 2.14 0.00
N GLU A 246 -0.26 2.06 -0.88
CA GLU A 246 -0.28 1.12 -2.00
C GLU A 246 0.39 1.75 -3.22
N ALA A 247 1.66 1.44 -3.44
CA ALA A 247 2.48 2.07 -4.48
C ALA A 247 1.82 2.08 -5.88
N PRO A 248 1.23 0.97 -6.40
CA PRO A 248 0.60 0.99 -7.72
C PRO A 248 -0.63 1.90 -7.80
N THR A 249 -1.47 1.91 -6.77
CA THR A 249 -2.67 2.76 -6.69
C THR A 249 -2.29 4.23 -6.52
N TYR A 250 -1.28 4.50 -5.70
CA TYR A 250 -0.79 5.85 -5.49
C TYR A 250 -0.12 6.43 -6.74
N GLN A 251 0.66 5.64 -7.45
CA GLN A 251 1.25 6.04 -8.72
C GLN A 251 0.17 6.37 -9.77
N LEU A 252 -0.87 5.55 -9.88
CA LEU A 252 -2.01 5.84 -10.73
C LEU A 252 -2.67 7.17 -10.35
N LEU A 253 -2.88 7.43 -9.06
CA LEU A 253 -3.45 8.68 -8.58
C LEU A 253 -2.56 9.88 -8.96
N LEU A 254 -1.25 9.79 -8.69
CA LEU A 254 -0.28 10.84 -9.03
C LEU A 254 -0.19 11.12 -10.54
N SER A 255 -0.34 10.09 -11.38
CA SER A 255 -0.29 10.24 -12.84
C SER A 255 -1.59 10.76 -13.45
N SER A 256 -2.74 10.50 -12.83
CA SER A 256 -4.06 10.79 -13.42
C SER A 256 -4.72 12.04 -12.84
N PHE A 257 -4.31 12.51 -11.66
CA PHE A 257 -4.95 13.61 -10.93
C PHE A 257 -3.94 14.68 -10.51
N TYR A 258 -4.37 15.92 -10.41
CA TYR A 258 -3.67 16.94 -9.63
C TYR A 258 -3.89 16.64 -8.15
N THR A 259 -2.85 16.16 -7.48
CA THR A 259 -2.95 15.67 -6.11
C THR A 259 -2.67 16.78 -5.11
N VAL A 260 -3.54 16.95 -4.13
CA VAL A 260 -3.40 17.90 -3.03
C VAL A 260 -3.31 17.14 -1.72
N TRP A 261 -2.19 17.27 -1.03
CA TRP A 261 -2.02 16.70 0.29
C TRP A 261 -2.49 17.67 1.37
N LEU A 262 -3.62 17.34 2.00
CA LEU A 262 -4.13 18.04 3.16
C LEU A 262 -3.46 17.51 4.43
N ARG A 263 -2.65 18.33 5.05
CA ARG A 263 -1.97 18.05 6.31
C ARG A 263 -2.66 18.82 7.44
N ALA A 264 -2.62 18.30 8.64
CA ALA A 264 -2.97 19.01 9.87
C ALA A 264 -2.11 18.49 11.02
N ASP A 265 -2.01 19.26 12.10
CA ASP A 265 -1.34 18.83 13.32
C ASP A 265 -2.04 17.61 13.92
N PRO A 266 -1.30 16.70 14.60
CA PRO A 266 -1.87 15.50 15.21
C PRO A 266 -3.05 15.77 16.12
N GLU A 267 -2.99 16.84 16.91
CA GLU A 267 -4.03 17.28 17.84
C GLU A 267 -5.31 17.72 17.11
N VAL A 268 -5.15 18.38 15.97
CA VAL A 268 -6.28 18.81 15.11
C VAL A 268 -6.92 17.60 14.45
N HIS A 269 -6.10 16.68 13.93
CA HIS A 269 -6.59 15.39 13.40
C HIS A 269 -7.42 14.64 14.43
N PHE A 270 -6.86 14.48 15.63
CA PHE A 270 -7.51 13.77 16.72
C PHE A 270 -8.86 14.40 17.08
N ARG A 271 -8.89 15.73 17.31
CA ARG A 271 -10.13 16.47 17.64
C ARG A 271 -11.19 16.26 16.54
N ARG A 272 -10.84 16.46 15.26
CA ARG A 272 -11.77 16.29 14.14
C ARG A 272 -12.31 14.86 14.02
N VAL A 273 -11.49 13.85 14.29
CA VAL A 273 -11.92 12.44 14.31
C VAL A 273 -12.89 12.18 15.46
N MET A 274 -12.64 12.77 16.65
CA MET A 274 -13.52 12.64 17.80
C MET A 274 -14.89 13.31 17.57
N GLU A 275 -14.91 14.49 16.94
CA GLU A 275 -16.14 15.20 16.58
C GLU A 275 -17.01 14.36 15.61
N GLN A 276 -16.41 13.53 14.77
CA GLN A 276 -17.11 12.61 13.87
C GLN A 276 -17.70 11.36 14.57
N ARG A 277 -17.66 11.31 15.93
CA ARG A 277 -18.18 10.20 16.75
C ARG A 277 -17.66 8.83 16.32
N ASP A 278 -16.37 8.71 16.09
CA ASP A 278 -15.77 7.40 15.80
C ASP A 278 -15.82 6.53 17.07
N ALA A 279 -16.73 5.55 17.07
CA ALA A 279 -16.99 4.66 18.21
C ALA A 279 -15.76 3.84 18.67
N ARG A 280 -14.68 3.85 17.87
CA ARG A 280 -13.43 3.14 18.18
C ARG A 280 -12.58 3.84 19.25
N ILE A 281 -12.90 5.08 19.64
CA ILE A 281 -12.13 5.88 20.60
C ILE A 281 -13.01 6.29 21.79
N ALA A 282 -13.66 5.32 22.44
CA ALA A 282 -14.69 5.62 23.44
C ALA A 282 -14.17 5.74 24.90
N THR A 283 -12.90 5.43 25.19
CA THR A 283 -12.39 5.42 26.58
C THR A 283 -11.09 6.23 26.72
N PRO A 284 -10.86 6.90 27.89
CA PRO A 284 -9.68 7.75 28.12
C PRO A 284 -8.33 7.04 27.95
N GLY A 285 -8.24 5.75 28.21
CA GLY A 285 -7.03 4.95 27.97
C GLY A 285 -6.66 4.85 26.49
N HIS A 286 -7.65 4.83 25.61
CA HIS A 286 -7.45 4.77 24.16
C HIS A 286 -7.04 6.12 23.55
N TYR A 287 -7.20 7.24 24.28
CA TYR A 287 -6.82 8.58 23.77
C TYR A 287 -5.32 8.69 23.51
N ARG A 288 -4.51 8.26 24.46
CA ARG A 288 -3.05 8.34 24.33
C ARG A 288 -2.57 7.44 23.21
N GLU A 289 -3.06 6.21 23.16
CA GLU A 289 -2.73 5.25 22.12
C GLU A 289 -3.18 5.74 20.72
N ALA A 290 -4.38 6.31 20.61
CA ALA A 290 -4.89 6.87 19.36
C ALA A 290 -4.06 8.08 18.89
N MET A 291 -3.64 8.94 19.82
CA MET A 291 -2.77 10.08 19.52
C MET A 291 -1.40 9.61 19.03
N ASP A 292 -0.78 8.63 19.70
CA ASP A 292 0.50 8.07 19.30
C ASP A 292 0.41 7.37 17.94
N ASN A 293 -0.68 6.67 17.67
CA ASN A 293 -0.95 6.07 16.36
C ASN A 293 -1.08 7.14 15.25
N ILE A 294 -1.73 8.26 15.51
CA ILE A 294 -1.83 9.38 14.55
C ILE A 294 -0.44 9.96 14.27
N ARG A 295 0.35 10.27 15.31
CA ARG A 295 1.71 10.80 15.17
C ARG A 295 2.62 9.86 14.38
N ASN A 296 2.62 8.58 14.74
CA ASN A 296 3.42 7.56 14.06
C ASN A 296 3.01 7.39 12.60
N THR A 297 1.70 7.42 12.32
CA THR A 297 1.17 7.30 10.96
C THR A 297 1.53 8.53 10.12
N LEU A 298 1.43 9.74 10.68
CA LEU A 298 1.83 10.97 10.00
C LEU A 298 3.32 10.93 9.66
N ALA A 299 4.18 10.65 10.63
CA ALA A 299 5.63 10.56 10.43
C ALA A 299 6.01 9.50 9.38
N ALA A 300 5.40 8.31 9.44
CA ALA A 300 5.67 7.24 8.49
C ALA A 300 5.23 7.55 7.05
N ARG A 301 4.20 8.40 6.86
CA ARG A 301 3.62 8.71 5.55
C ARG A 301 3.98 10.10 5.02
N GLU A 302 4.71 10.90 5.77
CA GLU A 302 5.08 12.27 5.38
C GLU A 302 5.82 12.30 4.04
N HIS A 303 6.80 11.42 3.85
CA HIS A 303 7.55 11.33 2.60
C HIS A 303 6.67 10.96 1.39
N LEU A 304 5.61 10.18 1.59
CA LEU A 304 4.63 9.86 0.56
C LEU A 304 3.73 11.06 0.26
N GLY A 305 3.25 11.76 1.31
CA GLY A 305 2.45 12.98 1.16
C GLY A 305 3.16 14.05 0.35
N ARG A 306 4.46 14.24 0.57
CA ARG A 306 5.30 15.20 -0.16
C ARG A 306 5.46 14.89 -1.68
N MET A 307 5.02 13.74 -2.15
CA MET A 307 4.96 13.42 -3.57
C MET A 307 3.75 14.07 -4.27
N ALA A 308 2.79 14.61 -3.54
CA ALA A 308 1.66 15.32 -4.10
C ALA A 308 2.09 16.60 -4.83
N ALA A 309 1.27 17.05 -5.79
CA ALA A 309 1.55 18.27 -6.55
C ALA A 309 1.46 19.53 -5.68
N LEU A 310 0.62 19.51 -4.63
CA LEU A 310 0.45 20.60 -3.69
C LEU A 310 0.33 20.07 -2.26
N GLU A 311 1.00 20.70 -1.30
CA GLU A 311 0.82 20.50 0.14
C GLU A 311 0.07 21.69 0.72
N VAL A 312 -0.97 21.43 1.51
CA VAL A 312 -1.73 22.46 2.24
C VAL A 312 -1.86 22.06 3.70
N ASP A 313 -1.28 22.88 4.58
CA ASP A 313 -1.51 22.78 6.03
C ASP A 313 -2.87 23.40 6.38
N THR A 314 -3.78 22.55 6.81
CA THR A 314 -5.15 22.94 7.17
C THR A 314 -5.30 23.33 8.65
N THR A 315 -4.21 23.28 9.44
CA THR A 315 -4.24 23.58 10.87
C THR A 315 -4.69 25.00 11.15
N PRO A 316 -4.05 26.04 10.54
CA PRO A 316 -4.37 27.42 10.79
C PRO A 316 -5.47 27.98 9.88
N LEU A 317 -5.97 27.19 8.91
CA LEU A 317 -6.81 27.69 7.82
C LEU A 317 -8.28 27.29 7.97
N THR A 318 -9.16 28.18 7.57
CA THR A 318 -10.58 27.88 7.31
C THR A 318 -10.73 27.08 6.02
N VAL A 319 -11.90 26.50 5.81
CA VAL A 319 -12.19 25.72 4.57
C VAL A 319 -12.04 26.61 3.34
N ASP A 320 -12.56 27.83 3.39
CA ASP A 320 -12.50 28.79 2.27
C ASP A 320 -11.06 29.18 1.91
N GLU A 321 -10.23 29.44 2.93
CA GLU A 321 -8.81 29.75 2.73
C GLU A 321 -8.05 28.56 2.11
N VAL A 322 -8.38 27.32 2.51
CA VAL A 322 -7.81 26.13 1.90
C VAL A 322 -8.23 26.02 0.42
N VAL A 323 -9.52 26.24 0.13
CA VAL A 323 -10.04 26.22 -1.24
C VAL A 323 -9.36 27.26 -2.11
N GLU A 324 -9.27 28.53 -1.65
CA GLU A 324 -8.60 29.60 -2.41
C GLU A 324 -7.11 29.29 -2.64
N ARG A 325 -6.43 28.70 -1.65
CA ARG A 325 -5.04 28.26 -1.81
C ARG A 325 -4.87 27.16 -2.87
N ILE A 326 -5.82 26.24 -2.95
CA ILE A 326 -5.81 25.18 -3.98
C ILE A 326 -6.06 25.80 -5.36
N VAL A 327 -7.06 26.69 -5.47
CA VAL A 327 -7.45 27.34 -6.72
C VAL A 327 -6.33 28.23 -7.28
N ALA A 328 -5.59 28.91 -6.40
CA ALA A 328 -4.48 29.79 -6.78
C ALA A 328 -3.19 29.03 -7.14
N ALA A 329 -3.14 27.72 -6.86
CA ALA A 329 -1.93 26.95 -7.09
C ALA A 329 -1.69 26.68 -8.59
N PRO A 330 -0.46 26.79 -9.07
CA PRO A 330 -0.11 26.47 -10.46
C PRO A 330 -0.49 25.05 -10.84
N GLY A 331 -1.16 24.87 -11.98
CA GLY A 331 -1.58 23.55 -12.49
C GLY A 331 -2.88 22.99 -11.93
N ALA A 332 -3.45 23.58 -10.88
CA ALA A 332 -4.70 23.10 -10.27
C ALA A 332 -5.95 23.28 -11.15
N LEU A 333 -5.91 24.17 -12.12
CA LEU A 333 -7.05 24.50 -12.98
C LEU A 333 -6.89 24.03 -14.43
N GLY A 334 -5.75 23.40 -14.78
CA GLY A 334 -5.49 22.96 -16.16
C GLY A 334 -5.36 24.11 -17.16
N GLY A 335 -5.12 25.32 -16.69
CA GLY A 335 -4.91 26.50 -17.53
C GLY A 335 -3.50 26.59 -18.07
N SER A 336 -3.35 26.88 -19.35
CA SER A 336 -2.11 27.28 -20.01
C SER A 336 -1.66 28.66 -19.50
N GLY A 337 -1.21 28.74 -18.27
CA GLY A 337 -0.55 29.90 -17.71
C GLY A 337 0.95 29.80 -18.01
N GLY A 338 1.38 30.41 -19.11
CA GLY A 338 2.79 30.71 -19.33
C GLY A 338 3.31 31.61 -18.22
N GLY A 339 3.92 31.02 -17.23
CA GLY A 339 4.61 31.70 -16.13
C GLY A 339 5.78 30.83 -15.74
N GLY A 340 6.94 31.08 -16.35
CA GLY A 340 8.20 30.47 -15.95
C GLY A 340 8.43 30.67 -14.47
N LEU A 341 8.76 29.58 -13.79
CA LEU A 341 9.26 29.59 -12.42
C LEU A 341 10.49 30.50 -12.35
N PRO A 342 10.58 31.42 -11.38
CA PRO A 342 11.80 32.18 -11.18
C PRO A 342 12.92 31.20 -10.78
N PRO A 343 14.11 31.35 -11.39
CA PRO A 343 15.25 30.53 -10.97
C PRO A 343 15.75 31.00 -9.61
N GLY A 344 15.77 30.12 -8.64
CA GLY A 344 16.59 30.29 -7.43
C GLY A 344 15.88 30.75 -6.18
N SER A 345 15.37 29.81 -5.40
CA SER A 345 15.36 29.92 -3.93
C SER A 345 15.21 28.55 -3.29
N TRP A 346 16.27 27.74 -3.39
CA TRP A 346 16.44 26.56 -2.52
C TRP A 346 17.90 26.61 -2.05
N LEU A 347 18.10 27.30 -0.92
CA LEU A 347 19.20 27.07 0.01
C LEU A 347 18.63 26.48 1.29
#